data_53c0891464706384c4ea7da802ab7368
#
_entry.id   53c0891464706384c4ea7da802ab7368
#
_cell.length_a   1.000
_cell.length_b   1.000
_cell.length_c   1.000
_cell.angle_alpha   90.00
_cell.angle_beta   90.00
_cell.angle_gamma   90.00
#
_symmetry.space_group_name_H-M   'P 1'
#
loop_
_entity.id
_entity.type
_entity.pdbx_description
1 polymer ?
#
loop_
_entity_poly.entity_id
_entity_poly.type
_entity_poly.pdbx_seq_one_letter_code
_entity_poly.pdbx_strand_id
1 'polypeptide(L)'
;MKVYILSILLFFSISSFSQTKSVRELALELSIRDLKMSELVNITNDKFSDSIDKAKFIYYWIGFNIKYDYKLLEPKSTLREKQNAYSYNFYPGQIFVKKMAVCYGYSKLYEWFMNKLGIESTIISGFIRDERNHYVELDSDSEFSHAWNAIKLNGKWRLVDSTWGTSLNEGVADFYFDMPPERAIISHYPKNSTWQLLKKPLSLKEFNNSKFINPIWFKIGYSDIPQMKMDSNYYYFVFKNNPNEDWLVNLMYSVDNKDFYNLREVKTIIQDEYTILRFYKSIIPKKTFFKVNLYKSIDNIDYSLIHSDVINFKM
;
A
#
# COMPACT_ATOMS: atom_id res chain seq x y z
N MET A 1 -10.71 7.76 80.35
CA MET A 1 -10.42 7.00 79.12
C MET A 1 -10.49 7.97 77.98
N LYS A 2 -9.37 8.45 77.40
CA LYS A 2 -9.37 9.36 76.23
C LYS A 2 -9.18 8.51 74.95
N VAL A 3 -10.16 8.52 74.11
CA VAL A 3 -10.09 7.84 72.81
C VAL A 3 -9.45 8.82 71.82
N TYR A 4 -8.30 8.48 71.23
CA TYR A 4 -7.68 9.21 70.15
C TYR A 4 -8.15 8.59 68.84
N ILE A 5 -8.91 9.37 68.03
CA ILE A 5 -9.29 9.01 66.67
C ILE A 5 -8.13 9.43 65.76
N LEU A 6 -7.46 8.43 65.18
CA LEU A 6 -6.39 8.63 64.21
C LEU A 6 -7.03 8.71 62.83
N SER A 7 -7.08 9.93 62.28
CA SER A 7 -7.57 10.17 60.90
C SER A 7 -6.46 9.85 59.91
N ILE A 8 -6.57 8.71 59.21
CA ILE A 8 -5.67 8.36 58.12
C ILE A 8 -6.16 9.07 56.83
N LEU A 9 -5.45 10.14 56.44
CA LEU A 9 -5.61 10.79 55.14
C LEU A 9 -4.95 9.91 54.05
N LEU A 10 -5.76 9.16 53.31
CA LEU A 10 -5.34 8.47 52.12
C LEU A 10 -5.16 9.48 50.97
N PHE A 11 -3.93 9.87 50.68
CA PHE A 11 -3.56 10.57 49.48
C PHE A 11 -3.69 9.62 48.27
N PHE A 12 -4.79 9.67 47.56
CA PHE A 12 -4.88 9.09 46.21
C PHE A 12 -4.05 9.99 45.28
N SER A 13 -2.81 9.61 44.97
CA SER A 13 -2.07 10.15 43.85
C SER A 13 -2.73 9.63 42.55
N ILE A 14 -3.56 10.46 41.96
CA ILE A 14 -4.05 10.25 40.58
C ILE A 14 -2.84 10.45 39.67
N SER A 15 -2.14 9.36 39.38
CA SER A 15 -1.17 9.33 38.28
C SER A 15 -1.96 9.48 36.97
N SER A 16 -2.04 10.71 36.47
CA SER A 16 -2.50 10.94 35.11
C SER A 16 -1.53 10.26 34.14
N PHE A 17 -1.82 9.02 33.78
CA PHE A 17 -1.17 8.39 32.65
C PHE A 17 -1.60 9.19 31.41
N SER A 18 -0.79 10.16 31.02
CA SER A 18 -0.89 10.78 29.70
C SER A 18 -0.57 9.68 28.68
N GLN A 19 -1.60 9.11 28.10
CA GLN A 19 -1.44 8.13 27.03
C GLN A 19 -0.71 8.83 25.88
N THR A 20 0.51 8.41 25.58
CA THR A 20 1.30 8.97 24.48
C THR A 20 0.54 8.71 23.16
N LYS A 21 0.14 9.78 22.49
CA LYS A 21 -0.57 9.69 21.21
C LYS A 21 0.29 8.94 20.19
N SER A 22 -0.34 8.08 19.40
CA SER A 22 0.34 7.44 18.27
C SER A 22 0.77 8.49 17.25
N VAL A 23 1.77 8.15 16.44
CA VAL A 23 2.26 9.00 15.34
C VAL A 23 1.14 9.44 14.41
N ARG A 24 0.20 8.52 14.13
CA ARG A 24 -0.97 8.76 13.28
C ARG A 24 -1.97 9.73 13.92
N GLU A 25 -2.29 9.55 15.17
CA GLU A 25 -3.23 10.42 15.92
C GLU A 25 -2.70 11.85 16.02
N LEU A 26 -1.40 12.02 16.27
CA LEU A 26 -0.79 13.33 16.28
C LEU A 26 -0.82 13.99 14.89
N ALA A 27 -0.55 13.25 13.84
CA ALA A 27 -0.61 13.76 12.46
C ALA A 27 -2.03 14.21 12.10
N LEU A 28 -3.05 13.44 12.49
CA LEU A 28 -4.45 13.76 12.30
C LEU A 28 -4.84 15.03 13.09
N GLU A 29 -4.46 15.12 14.36
CA GLU A 29 -4.72 16.32 15.18
C GLU A 29 -4.12 17.59 14.57
N LEU A 30 -2.89 17.48 14.06
CA LEU A 30 -2.20 18.64 13.46
C LEU A 30 -2.66 18.94 12.03
N SER A 31 -3.39 18.04 11.39
CA SER A 31 -3.89 18.25 10.03
C SER A 31 -4.94 19.39 9.94
N ILE A 32 -5.65 19.65 11.04
CA ILE A 32 -6.67 20.72 11.10
C ILE A 32 -6.09 22.10 11.49
N ARG A 33 -4.77 22.18 11.78
CA ARG A 33 -4.11 23.43 12.15
C ARG A 33 -3.53 24.13 10.93
N ASP A 34 -3.59 25.43 10.92
CA ASP A 34 -2.89 26.25 9.92
C ASP A 34 -1.43 26.40 10.33
N LEU A 35 -0.59 25.48 9.85
CA LEU A 35 0.83 25.41 10.15
C LEU A 35 1.67 25.82 8.94
N LYS A 36 2.82 26.43 9.20
CA LYS A 36 3.86 26.62 8.19
C LYS A 36 4.71 25.34 8.05
N MET A 37 5.36 25.16 6.90
CA MET A 37 6.25 24.01 6.66
C MET A 37 7.37 23.93 7.70
N SER A 38 7.96 25.06 8.09
CA SER A 38 9.00 25.12 9.13
C SER A 38 8.49 24.72 10.51
N GLU A 39 7.27 25.12 10.86
CA GLU A 39 6.66 24.75 12.13
C GLU A 39 6.40 23.24 12.20
N LEU A 40 5.95 22.64 11.10
CA LEU A 40 5.75 21.19 11.02
C LEU A 40 7.07 20.44 11.17
N VAL A 41 8.18 20.93 10.58
CA VAL A 41 9.52 20.36 10.78
C VAL A 41 9.95 20.46 12.24
N ASN A 42 9.77 21.61 12.89
CA ASN A 42 10.14 21.81 14.29
C ASN A 42 9.33 20.87 15.20
N ILE A 43 8.01 20.83 15.03
CA ILE A 43 7.14 19.91 15.79
C ILE A 43 7.58 18.47 15.62
N THR A 44 7.92 18.07 14.37
CA THR A 44 8.38 16.70 14.10
C THR A 44 9.67 16.38 14.85
N ASN A 45 10.65 17.30 14.85
CA ASN A 45 11.90 17.11 15.57
C ASN A 45 11.74 17.12 17.08
N ASP A 46 10.84 17.94 17.61
CA ASP A 46 10.57 18.03 19.06
C ASP A 46 9.81 16.82 19.60
N LYS A 47 8.94 16.22 18.78
CA LYS A 47 8.09 15.09 19.20
C LYS A 47 8.75 13.73 18.99
N PHE A 48 9.61 13.59 18.00
CA PHE A 48 10.19 12.30 17.62
C PHE A 48 11.70 12.36 17.56
N SER A 49 12.37 11.44 18.23
CA SER A 49 13.82 11.24 18.11
C SER A 49 14.18 10.24 17.01
N ASP A 50 13.31 9.23 16.79
CA ASP A 50 13.54 8.20 15.79
C ASP A 50 13.18 8.66 14.37
N SER A 51 14.02 8.31 13.41
CA SER A 51 13.85 8.69 12.00
C SER A 51 12.64 8.02 11.34
N ILE A 52 12.26 6.82 11.79
CA ILE A 52 11.09 6.10 11.28
C ILE A 52 9.81 6.86 11.68
N ASP A 53 9.70 7.25 12.94
CA ASP A 53 8.53 8.00 13.43
C ASP A 53 8.44 9.38 12.79
N LYS A 54 9.58 10.08 12.58
CA LYS A 54 9.61 11.35 11.83
C LYS A 54 9.08 11.17 10.41
N ALA A 55 9.59 10.18 9.69
CA ALA A 55 9.19 9.90 8.31
C ALA A 55 7.71 9.48 8.23
N LYS A 56 7.27 8.65 9.17
CA LYS A 56 5.90 8.15 9.26
C LYS A 56 4.90 9.26 9.63
N PHE A 57 5.29 10.18 10.49
CA PHE A 57 4.48 11.34 10.85
C PHE A 57 4.23 12.24 9.63
N ILE A 58 5.25 12.58 8.85
CA ILE A 58 5.10 13.36 7.62
C ILE A 58 4.28 12.63 6.57
N TYR A 59 4.46 11.31 6.44
CA TYR A 59 3.64 10.47 5.56
C TYR A 59 2.14 10.59 5.88
N TYR A 60 1.76 10.44 7.15
CA TYR A 60 0.37 10.60 7.59
C TYR A 60 -0.12 12.03 7.41
N TRP A 61 0.70 13.01 7.78
CA TRP A 61 0.30 14.42 7.65
C TRP A 61 0.01 14.78 6.19
N ILE A 62 0.85 14.36 5.24
CA ILE A 62 0.60 14.53 3.80
C ILE A 62 -0.69 13.83 3.40
N GLY A 63 -0.89 12.59 3.82
CA GLY A 63 -2.08 11.81 3.51
C GLY A 63 -3.38 12.44 4.02
N PHE A 64 -3.36 13.12 5.17
CA PHE A 64 -4.54 13.83 5.70
C PHE A 64 -4.76 15.20 5.09
N ASN A 65 -3.72 15.85 4.55
CA ASN A 65 -3.79 17.26 4.13
C ASN A 65 -3.80 17.47 2.62
N ILE A 66 -3.13 16.62 1.86
CA ILE A 66 -2.95 16.79 0.43
C ILE A 66 -3.98 15.96 -0.33
N LYS A 67 -4.74 16.58 -1.23
CA LYS A 67 -5.72 15.91 -2.10
C LYS A 67 -5.11 15.68 -3.48
N TYR A 68 -5.50 14.58 -4.11
CA TYR A 68 -5.06 14.33 -5.48
C TYR A 68 -5.76 15.27 -6.47
N ASP A 69 -4.99 15.93 -7.34
CA ASP A 69 -5.51 16.87 -8.33
C ASP A 69 -5.94 16.14 -9.62
N TYR A 70 -7.10 15.51 -9.57
CA TYR A 70 -7.67 14.79 -10.73
C TYR A 70 -7.93 15.71 -11.94
N LYS A 71 -8.10 17.03 -11.74
CA LYS A 71 -8.29 17.99 -12.84
C LYS A 71 -7.09 18.08 -13.78
N LEU A 72 -5.89 17.75 -13.26
CA LEU A 72 -4.69 17.69 -14.10
C LEU A 72 -4.65 16.48 -15.04
N LEU A 73 -5.47 15.46 -14.79
CA LEU A 73 -5.61 14.30 -15.68
C LEU A 73 -6.56 14.56 -16.83
N GLU A 74 -7.39 15.61 -16.76
CA GLU A 74 -8.29 16.00 -17.83
C GLU A 74 -7.49 16.47 -19.06
N PRO A 75 -7.95 16.15 -20.29
CA PRO A 75 -7.33 16.63 -21.50
C PRO A 75 -7.21 18.16 -21.52
N LYS A 76 -6.05 18.69 -21.89
CA LYS A 76 -5.80 20.11 -22.08
C LYS A 76 -5.69 20.42 -23.56
N SER A 77 -6.17 21.59 -23.98
CA SER A 77 -6.20 22.01 -25.38
C SER A 77 -4.80 22.22 -25.96
N THR A 78 -3.83 22.59 -25.12
CA THR A 78 -2.44 22.78 -25.55
C THR A 78 -1.44 22.19 -24.55
N LEU A 79 -0.25 21.83 -25.06
CA LEU A 79 0.88 21.40 -24.24
C LEU A 79 1.30 22.48 -23.21
N ARG A 80 1.24 23.75 -23.61
CA ARG A 80 1.58 24.87 -22.74
C ARG A 80 0.62 25.00 -21.56
N GLU A 81 -0.69 24.83 -21.80
CA GLU A 81 -1.68 24.83 -20.74
C GLU A 81 -1.49 23.68 -19.75
N LYS A 82 -1.19 22.48 -20.29
CA LYS A 82 -0.84 21.32 -19.46
C LYS A 82 0.39 21.60 -18.60
N GLN A 83 1.47 22.11 -19.17
CA GLN A 83 2.70 22.46 -18.45
C GLN A 83 2.45 23.51 -17.37
N ASN A 84 1.74 24.59 -17.70
CA ASN A 84 1.40 25.65 -16.75
C ASN A 84 0.55 25.13 -15.60
N ALA A 85 -0.50 24.36 -15.90
CA ALA A 85 -1.37 23.78 -14.88
C ALA A 85 -0.60 22.82 -13.95
N TYR A 86 0.36 22.07 -14.51
CA TYR A 86 1.15 21.09 -13.77
C TYR A 86 2.29 21.70 -12.94
N SER A 87 2.75 22.92 -13.29
CA SER A 87 4.02 23.53 -12.82
C SER A 87 4.15 23.63 -11.29
N TYR A 88 3.05 23.84 -10.56
CA TYR A 88 3.11 23.96 -9.11
C TYR A 88 3.60 22.68 -8.40
N ASN A 89 3.49 21.51 -9.06
CA ASN A 89 3.95 20.24 -8.53
C ASN A 89 5.48 20.13 -8.38
N PHE A 90 6.24 21.08 -8.99
CA PHE A 90 7.67 21.16 -8.79
C PHE A 90 8.09 21.94 -7.53
N TYR A 91 7.15 22.65 -6.89
CA TYR A 91 7.41 23.56 -5.80
C TYR A 91 6.71 23.12 -4.50
N PRO A 92 7.43 22.51 -3.54
CA PRO A 92 6.83 22.01 -2.28
C PRO A 92 6.00 23.04 -1.53
N GLY A 93 6.46 24.32 -1.52
CA GLY A 93 5.71 25.40 -0.88
C GLY A 93 4.35 25.69 -1.54
N GLN A 94 4.27 25.62 -2.87
CA GLN A 94 3.00 25.78 -3.58
C GLN A 94 2.05 24.62 -3.32
N ILE A 95 2.55 23.38 -3.32
CA ILE A 95 1.77 22.19 -2.99
C ILE A 95 1.21 22.30 -1.56
N PHE A 96 2.07 22.69 -0.61
CA PHE A 96 1.70 22.83 0.79
C PHE A 96 0.58 23.85 0.99
N VAL A 97 0.63 24.98 0.30
CA VAL A 97 -0.41 26.02 0.36
C VAL A 97 -1.69 25.59 -0.35
N LYS A 98 -1.57 25.01 -1.56
CA LYS A 98 -2.74 24.57 -2.35
C LYS A 98 -3.44 23.36 -1.75
N LYS A 99 -2.77 22.57 -0.91
CA LYS A 99 -3.24 21.28 -0.38
C LYS A 99 -3.69 20.31 -1.48
N MET A 100 -3.06 20.40 -2.65
CA MET A 100 -3.35 19.55 -3.82
C MET A 100 -2.06 19.24 -4.57
N ALA A 101 -1.97 18.00 -5.11
CA ALA A 101 -0.86 17.57 -5.94
C ALA A 101 -1.24 16.37 -6.81
N VAL A 102 -0.40 16.06 -7.82
CA VAL A 102 -0.34 14.73 -8.45
C VAL A 102 0.83 13.94 -7.86
N CYS A 103 1.02 12.69 -8.25
CA CYS A 103 2.01 11.78 -7.69
C CYS A 103 3.42 12.38 -7.57
N TYR A 104 3.90 13.08 -8.61
CA TYR A 104 5.20 13.76 -8.55
C TYR A 104 5.25 14.85 -7.47
N GLY A 105 4.17 15.62 -7.33
CA GLY A 105 4.08 16.66 -6.28
C GLY A 105 4.04 16.08 -4.88
N TYR A 106 3.31 14.97 -4.65
CA TYR A 106 3.35 14.25 -3.38
C TYR A 106 4.79 13.82 -3.04
N SER A 107 5.45 13.17 -4.00
CA SER A 107 6.84 12.72 -3.83
C SER A 107 7.79 13.88 -3.56
N LYS A 108 7.58 15.04 -4.24
CA LYS A 108 8.39 16.25 -4.10
C LYS A 108 8.22 16.90 -2.73
N LEU A 109 6.98 16.95 -2.23
CA LEU A 109 6.69 17.48 -0.89
C LEU A 109 7.27 16.57 0.19
N TYR A 110 7.12 15.26 0.04
CA TYR A 110 7.67 14.29 0.98
C TYR A 110 9.21 14.34 1.02
N GLU A 111 9.88 14.35 -0.14
CA GLU A 111 11.33 14.51 -0.25
C GLU A 111 11.83 15.79 0.45
N TRP A 112 11.12 16.91 0.28
CA TRP A 112 11.48 18.16 0.93
C TRP A 112 11.48 18.05 2.45
N PHE A 113 10.42 17.45 3.02
CA PHE A 113 10.36 17.23 4.46
C PHE A 113 11.43 16.27 4.94
N MET A 114 11.68 15.17 4.23
CA MET A 114 12.74 14.22 4.59
C MET A 114 14.11 14.93 4.66
N ASN A 115 14.45 15.70 3.65
CA ASN A 115 15.70 16.46 3.61
C ASN A 115 15.81 17.48 4.77
N LYS A 116 14.71 18.14 5.14
CA LYS A 116 14.69 19.08 6.28
C LYS A 116 14.81 18.38 7.64
N LEU A 117 14.42 17.14 7.72
CA LEU A 117 14.54 16.28 8.92
C LEU A 117 15.87 15.51 8.96
N GLY A 118 16.76 15.72 7.99
CA GLY A 118 18.04 15.02 7.90
C GLY A 118 17.95 13.57 7.44
N ILE A 119 16.85 13.21 6.78
CA ILE A 119 16.61 11.86 6.22
C ILE A 119 16.90 11.89 4.72
N GLU A 120 17.87 11.07 4.29
CA GLU A 120 18.20 10.92 2.86
C GLU A 120 16.99 10.37 2.09
N SER A 121 16.60 11.06 1.00
CA SER A 121 15.42 10.71 0.19
C SER A 121 15.67 10.96 -1.28
N THR A 122 15.01 10.16 -2.13
CA THR A 122 15.01 10.35 -3.59
C THR A 122 13.63 10.05 -4.15
N ILE A 123 13.31 10.68 -5.29
CA ILE A 123 12.09 10.42 -6.06
C ILE A 123 12.38 9.33 -7.08
N ILE A 124 11.51 8.35 -7.14
CA ILE A 124 11.53 7.26 -8.10
C ILE A 124 10.40 7.48 -9.10
N SER A 125 10.72 7.43 -10.39
CA SER A 125 9.72 7.38 -11.45
C SER A 125 9.63 5.97 -12.03
N GLY A 126 8.44 5.56 -12.44
CA GLY A 126 8.25 4.24 -13.01
C GLY A 126 6.82 3.99 -13.48
N PHE A 127 6.55 2.72 -13.73
CA PHE A 127 5.23 2.24 -14.08
C PHE A 127 4.49 1.75 -12.84
N ILE A 128 3.17 1.88 -12.87
CA ILE A 128 2.30 1.22 -11.90
C ILE A 128 1.30 0.34 -12.63
N ARG A 129 0.80 -0.64 -11.91
CA ARG A 129 -0.40 -1.39 -12.28
C ARG A 129 -1.34 -1.48 -11.09
N ASP A 130 -2.62 -1.38 -11.37
CA ASP A 130 -3.73 -1.50 -10.43
C ASP A 130 -4.77 -2.48 -10.97
N GLU A 131 -5.93 -2.55 -10.36
CA GLU A 131 -7.03 -3.42 -10.76
C GLU A 131 -7.50 -3.19 -12.20
N ARG A 132 -7.31 -1.99 -12.74
CA ARG A 132 -7.79 -1.58 -14.08
C ARG A 132 -6.81 -1.93 -15.19
N ASN A 133 -5.50 -1.95 -14.87
CA ASN A 133 -4.43 -2.08 -15.85
C ASN A 133 -3.45 -3.24 -15.59
N HIS A 134 -3.79 -4.19 -14.71
CA HIS A 134 -2.88 -5.28 -14.31
C HIS A 134 -2.51 -6.26 -15.44
N TYR A 135 -3.25 -6.26 -16.54
CA TYR A 135 -2.93 -7.07 -17.73
C TYR A 135 -2.32 -6.27 -18.89
N VAL A 136 -2.12 -4.96 -18.73
CA VAL A 136 -1.45 -4.15 -19.74
C VAL A 136 0.02 -4.54 -19.81
N GLU A 137 0.49 -4.94 -21.00
CA GLU A 137 1.90 -5.20 -21.23
C GLU A 137 2.63 -3.87 -21.44
N LEU A 138 3.56 -3.59 -20.55
CA LEU A 138 4.44 -2.43 -20.65
C LEU A 138 5.66 -2.76 -21.50
N ASP A 139 6.13 -1.81 -22.28
CA ASP A 139 7.36 -1.89 -23.07
C ASP A 139 8.31 -0.73 -22.80
N SER A 140 9.43 -0.67 -23.52
CA SER A 140 10.42 0.39 -23.35
C SER A 140 9.91 1.79 -23.72
N ASP A 141 8.90 1.88 -24.57
CA ASP A 141 8.35 3.12 -25.11
C ASP A 141 7.15 3.61 -24.29
N SER A 142 6.68 2.79 -23.36
CA SER A 142 5.60 3.17 -22.43
C SER A 142 6.01 4.36 -21.58
N GLU A 143 5.13 5.34 -21.44
CA GLU A 143 5.36 6.50 -20.58
C GLU A 143 5.30 6.13 -19.10
N PHE A 144 6.23 6.66 -18.28
CA PHE A 144 6.17 6.47 -16.83
C PHE A 144 4.94 7.16 -16.26
N SER A 145 4.14 6.40 -15.55
CA SER A 145 2.81 6.83 -15.12
C SER A 145 2.75 7.27 -13.67
N HIS A 146 3.84 7.06 -12.88
CA HIS A 146 3.82 7.31 -11.44
C HIS A 146 5.18 7.73 -10.87
N ALA A 147 5.11 8.37 -9.69
CA ALA A 147 6.29 8.73 -8.89
C ALA A 147 6.02 8.44 -7.42
N TRP A 148 7.04 7.91 -6.75
CA TRP A 148 7.07 7.60 -5.31
C TRP A 148 8.46 7.91 -4.73
N ASN A 149 8.73 7.53 -3.48
CA ASN A 149 10.02 7.81 -2.85
C ASN A 149 10.75 6.54 -2.40
N ALA A 150 12.09 6.62 -2.39
CA ALA A 150 12.91 5.85 -1.48
C ALA A 150 13.48 6.79 -0.41
N ILE A 151 13.49 6.33 0.85
CA ILE A 151 14.07 7.02 2.01
C ILE A 151 15.07 6.10 2.70
N LYS A 152 16.10 6.66 3.32
CA LYS A 152 17.11 5.87 4.01
C LYS A 152 16.92 5.95 5.52
N LEU A 153 16.44 4.87 6.09
CA LEU A 153 16.19 4.74 7.51
C LEU A 153 17.14 3.70 8.11
N ASN A 154 17.86 4.05 9.16
CA ASN A 154 18.81 3.17 9.84
C ASN A 154 19.80 2.50 8.86
N GLY A 155 20.31 3.29 7.89
CA GLY A 155 21.28 2.84 6.88
C GLY A 155 20.69 2.00 5.75
N LYS A 156 19.38 1.73 5.72
CA LYS A 156 18.70 0.93 4.70
C LYS A 156 17.69 1.75 3.91
N TRP A 157 17.66 1.58 2.59
CA TRP A 157 16.64 2.15 1.74
C TRP A 157 15.27 1.47 1.95
N ARG A 158 14.22 2.29 2.00
CA ARG A 158 12.82 1.90 2.20
C ARG A 158 11.94 2.59 1.18
N LEU A 159 10.93 1.90 0.66
CA LEU A 159 10.00 2.42 -0.33
C LEU A 159 8.76 3.02 0.32
N VAL A 160 8.38 4.21 -0.12
CA VAL A 160 7.23 4.95 0.41
C VAL A 160 6.44 5.57 -0.74
N ASP A 161 5.15 5.29 -0.81
CA ASP A 161 4.24 5.98 -1.74
C ASP A 161 3.18 6.77 -0.96
N SER A 162 3.43 8.06 -0.78
CA SER A 162 2.50 8.95 -0.09
C SER A 162 1.25 9.27 -0.92
N THR A 163 1.28 9.06 -2.25
CA THR A 163 0.11 9.24 -3.11
C THR A 163 -0.91 8.12 -2.91
N TRP A 164 -0.46 6.88 -3.06
CA TRP A 164 -1.33 5.71 -2.88
C TRP A 164 -1.67 5.47 -1.41
N GLY A 165 -0.84 5.98 -0.50
CA GLY A 165 -1.16 6.02 0.91
C GLY A 165 -2.35 6.90 1.24
N THR A 166 -2.69 7.87 0.37
CA THR A 166 -3.83 8.76 0.56
C THR A 166 -5.11 8.10 0.04
N SER A 167 -5.85 7.45 0.91
CA SER A 167 -7.15 6.87 0.55
C SER A 167 -8.27 7.89 0.79
N LEU A 168 -9.12 8.09 -0.22
CA LEU A 168 -10.25 9.01 -0.14
C LEU A 168 -11.35 8.56 0.85
N ASN A 169 -11.48 7.24 1.08
CA ASN A 169 -12.60 6.68 1.85
C ASN A 169 -12.19 6.06 3.19
N GLU A 170 -10.92 5.69 3.38
CA GLU A 170 -10.46 4.92 4.54
C GLU A 170 -9.36 5.63 5.35
N GLY A 171 -9.05 6.88 5.01
CA GLY A 171 -7.93 7.60 5.58
C GLY A 171 -6.58 7.17 4.97
N VAL A 172 -5.47 7.34 5.69
CA VAL A 172 -4.14 7.03 5.18
C VAL A 172 -3.81 5.56 5.38
N ALA A 173 -3.46 4.85 4.31
CA ALA A 173 -3.15 3.43 4.34
C ALA A 173 -1.69 3.16 4.74
N ASP A 174 -1.47 2.38 5.80
CA ASP A 174 -0.14 2.02 6.30
C ASP A 174 0.68 1.16 5.32
N PHE A 175 0.00 0.44 4.44
CA PHE A 175 0.62 -0.46 3.47
C PHE A 175 1.68 0.21 2.59
N TYR A 176 1.50 1.49 2.27
CA TYR A 176 2.38 2.24 1.37
C TYR A 176 3.52 2.98 2.09
N PHE A 177 3.66 2.82 3.40
CA PHE A 177 4.81 3.26 4.17
C PHE A 177 5.73 2.08 4.46
N ASP A 178 7.03 2.21 4.12
CA ASP A 178 8.03 1.15 4.29
C ASP A 178 7.63 -0.17 3.61
N MET A 179 7.19 -0.07 2.35
CA MET A 179 6.77 -1.24 1.58
C MET A 179 7.94 -2.23 1.43
N PRO A 180 7.75 -3.51 1.82
CA PRO A 180 8.72 -4.55 1.47
C PRO A 180 8.95 -4.61 -0.04
N PRO A 181 10.22 -4.72 -0.52
CA PRO A 181 10.53 -4.76 -1.96
C PRO A 181 9.71 -5.77 -2.75
N GLU A 182 9.48 -6.94 -2.19
CA GLU A 182 8.72 -8.05 -2.80
C GLU A 182 7.22 -7.69 -2.94
N ARG A 183 6.69 -6.82 -2.08
CA ARG A 183 5.31 -6.31 -2.17
C ARG A 183 5.22 -5.09 -3.09
N ALA A 184 6.20 -4.20 -3.03
CA ALA A 184 6.24 -3.02 -3.87
C ALA A 184 6.28 -3.40 -5.36
N ILE A 185 7.12 -4.38 -5.74
CA ILE A 185 7.27 -4.82 -7.14
C ILE A 185 6.00 -5.45 -7.73
N ILE A 186 5.02 -5.83 -6.92
CA ILE A 186 3.73 -6.33 -7.42
C ILE A 186 3.02 -5.26 -8.27
N SER A 187 3.15 -4.00 -7.88
CA SER A 187 2.43 -2.89 -8.50
C SER A 187 3.33 -1.75 -8.99
N HIS A 188 4.56 -1.63 -8.50
CA HIS A 188 5.48 -0.53 -8.80
C HIS A 188 6.74 -1.04 -9.50
N TYR A 189 6.90 -0.73 -10.77
CA TYR A 189 8.10 -1.08 -11.54
C TYR A 189 8.93 0.20 -11.79
N PRO A 190 10.05 0.40 -11.07
CA PRO A 190 10.86 1.62 -11.22
C PRO A 190 11.62 1.64 -12.54
N LYS A 191 11.78 2.83 -13.13
CA LYS A 191 12.60 3.07 -14.34
C LYS A 191 14.02 2.55 -14.16
N ASN A 192 14.61 2.81 -13.01
CA ASN A 192 15.92 2.28 -12.65
C ASN A 192 15.73 1.07 -11.73
N SER A 193 16.14 -0.09 -12.22
CA SER A 193 15.97 -1.38 -11.53
C SER A 193 16.64 -1.44 -10.14
N THR A 194 17.64 -0.58 -9.87
CA THR A 194 18.25 -0.47 -8.54
C THR A 194 17.21 -0.14 -7.46
N TRP A 195 16.18 0.64 -7.81
CA TRP A 195 15.11 1.03 -6.89
C TRP A 195 14.03 -0.03 -6.70
N GLN A 196 14.15 -1.21 -7.31
CA GLN A 196 13.35 -2.36 -6.90
C GLN A 196 13.76 -2.86 -5.52
N LEU A 197 14.98 -2.58 -5.07
CA LEU A 197 15.57 -3.03 -3.81
C LEU A 197 15.57 -4.56 -3.62
N LEU A 198 15.29 -5.32 -4.67
CA LEU A 198 15.30 -6.78 -4.68
C LEU A 198 16.74 -7.30 -4.80
N LYS A 199 17.01 -8.47 -4.21
CA LYS A 199 18.29 -9.18 -4.41
C LYS A 199 18.54 -9.49 -5.88
N LYS A 200 17.50 -9.84 -6.61
CA LYS A 200 17.50 -10.06 -8.06
C LYS A 200 16.36 -9.21 -8.65
N PRO A 201 16.66 -8.07 -9.27
CA PRO A 201 15.67 -7.25 -9.91
C PRO A 201 14.95 -7.98 -11.05
N LEU A 202 13.64 -7.77 -11.18
CA LEU A 202 12.85 -8.27 -12.29
C LEU A 202 13.11 -7.44 -13.54
N SER A 203 13.20 -8.09 -14.68
CA SER A 203 13.07 -7.45 -15.99
C SER A 203 11.61 -7.00 -16.20
N LEU A 204 11.39 -6.07 -17.14
CA LEU A 204 10.04 -5.62 -17.49
C LEU A 204 9.15 -6.78 -17.98
N LYS A 205 9.73 -7.73 -18.72
CA LYS A 205 9.03 -8.95 -19.14
C LYS A 205 8.60 -9.82 -17.96
N GLU A 206 9.46 -9.99 -16.96
CA GLU A 206 9.11 -10.74 -15.74
C GLU A 206 8.03 -10.02 -14.94
N PHE A 207 8.09 -8.67 -14.85
CA PHE A 207 7.06 -7.88 -14.22
C PHE A 207 5.70 -8.03 -14.94
N ASN A 208 5.66 -7.89 -16.28
CA ASN A 208 4.44 -8.09 -17.07
C ASN A 208 3.80 -9.47 -16.88
N ASN A 209 4.61 -10.50 -16.66
CA ASN A 209 4.13 -11.86 -16.44
C ASN A 209 3.91 -12.21 -14.95
N SER A 210 4.23 -11.30 -14.03
CA SER A 210 4.02 -11.55 -12.62
C SER A 210 2.55 -11.37 -12.22
N LYS A 211 2.16 -11.97 -11.09
CA LYS A 211 0.81 -11.82 -10.54
C LYS A 211 0.60 -10.38 -10.08
N PHE A 212 -0.60 -9.86 -10.32
CA PHE A 212 -1.10 -8.68 -9.61
C PHE A 212 -1.81 -9.15 -8.34
N ILE A 213 -1.51 -8.53 -7.22
CA ILE A 213 -2.15 -8.78 -5.93
C ILE A 213 -2.62 -7.44 -5.39
N ASN A 214 -3.93 -7.32 -5.20
CA ASN A 214 -4.51 -6.14 -4.58
C ASN A 214 -4.01 -6.03 -3.13
N PRO A 215 -3.58 -4.84 -2.66
CA PRO A 215 -3.15 -4.63 -1.27
C PRO A 215 -4.13 -5.13 -0.21
N ILE A 216 -5.42 -5.25 -0.55
CA ILE A 216 -6.44 -5.82 0.35
C ILE A 216 -6.07 -7.22 0.86
N TRP A 217 -5.41 -8.04 0.03
CA TRP A 217 -4.91 -9.36 0.42
C TRP A 217 -4.04 -9.29 1.69
N PHE A 218 -3.12 -8.34 1.73
CA PHE A 218 -2.24 -8.15 2.88
C PHE A 218 -2.94 -7.42 4.04
N LYS A 219 -3.85 -6.50 3.72
CA LYS A 219 -4.58 -5.69 4.71
C LYS A 219 -5.50 -6.56 5.58
N ILE A 220 -6.13 -7.58 5.01
CA ILE A 220 -7.01 -8.50 5.75
C ILE A 220 -6.26 -9.60 6.50
N GLY A 221 -4.93 -9.66 6.41
CA GLY A 221 -4.09 -10.52 7.25
C GLY A 221 -3.30 -11.61 6.53
N TYR A 222 -3.45 -11.79 5.22
CA TYR A 222 -2.56 -12.69 4.49
C TYR A 222 -1.15 -12.12 4.42
N SER A 223 -0.14 -12.95 4.64
CA SER A 223 1.25 -12.50 4.80
C SER A 223 2.14 -12.77 3.60
N ASP A 224 1.77 -13.71 2.73
CA ASP A 224 2.59 -14.20 1.62
C ASP A 224 2.04 -13.85 0.24
N ILE A 225 2.88 -14.03 -0.75
CA ILE A 225 2.53 -13.99 -2.17
C ILE A 225 2.16 -15.40 -2.60
N PRO A 226 0.88 -15.68 -2.93
CA PRO A 226 0.45 -17.02 -3.32
C PRO A 226 1.23 -17.57 -4.51
N GLN A 227 1.51 -18.85 -4.48
CA GLN A 227 2.30 -19.53 -5.50
C GLN A 227 1.45 -20.50 -6.29
N MET A 228 1.70 -20.59 -7.61
CA MET A 228 1.19 -21.65 -8.43
C MET A 228 2.29 -22.71 -8.62
N LYS A 229 2.02 -23.93 -8.16
CA LYS A 229 2.88 -25.10 -8.36
C LYS A 229 2.16 -26.09 -9.24
N MET A 230 2.88 -27.07 -9.79
CA MET A 230 2.29 -28.13 -10.60
C MET A 230 3.12 -29.41 -10.53
N ASP A 231 2.44 -30.53 -10.76
CA ASP A 231 3.02 -31.82 -11.10
C ASP A 231 2.55 -32.30 -12.49
N SER A 232 2.58 -33.57 -12.76
CA SER A 232 2.13 -34.17 -14.04
C SER A 232 0.64 -33.93 -14.31
N ASN A 233 -0.21 -34.00 -13.28
CA ASN A 233 -1.68 -34.05 -13.40
C ASN A 233 -2.40 -32.83 -12.82
N TYR A 234 -1.78 -32.12 -11.87
CA TYR A 234 -2.45 -31.10 -11.08
C TYR A 234 -1.72 -29.78 -11.10
N TYR A 235 -2.51 -28.72 -10.92
CA TYR A 235 -2.07 -27.41 -10.43
C TYR A 235 -2.39 -27.29 -8.94
N TYR A 236 -1.56 -26.51 -8.24
CA TYR A 236 -1.65 -26.24 -6.81
C TYR A 236 -1.52 -24.74 -6.59
N PHE A 237 -2.60 -24.08 -6.22
CA PHE A 237 -2.55 -22.69 -5.77
C PHE A 237 -2.35 -22.70 -4.25
N VAL A 238 -1.17 -22.24 -3.80
CA VAL A 238 -0.67 -22.40 -2.43
C VAL A 238 -0.53 -21.02 -1.79
N PHE A 239 -1.10 -20.83 -0.62
CA PHE A 239 -0.96 -19.60 0.18
C PHE A 239 -0.98 -19.95 1.69
N LYS A 240 -0.39 -19.06 2.52
CA LYS A 240 -0.46 -19.18 3.97
C LYS A 240 -1.87 -18.90 4.45
N ASN A 241 -2.28 -19.59 5.50
CA ASN A 241 -3.57 -19.36 6.15
C ASN A 241 -3.61 -17.93 6.72
N ASN A 242 -4.80 -17.32 6.69
CA ASN A 242 -5.03 -16.09 7.40
C ASN A 242 -5.18 -16.38 8.89
N PRO A 243 -4.33 -15.84 9.78
CA PRO A 243 -4.41 -16.13 11.21
C PRO A 243 -5.58 -15.44 11.93
N ASN A 244 -6.20 -14.45 11.28
CA ASN A 244 -7.18 -13.57 11.93
C ASN A 244 -8.63 -13.92 11.58
N GLU A 245 -8.87 -14.45 10.40
CA GLU A 245 -10.22 -14.66 9.88
C GLU A 245 -10.28 -15.82 8.87
N ASP A 246 -11.38 -16.56 8.88
CA ASP A 246 -11.69 -17.59 7.90
C ASP A 246 -12.29 -16.97 6.64
N TRP A 247 -11.49 -16.89 5.58
CA TRP A 247 -11.91 -16.46 4.26
C TRP A 247 -12.07 -17.66 3.33
N LEU A 248 -13.17 -17.74 2.61
CA LEU A 248 -13.28 -18.65 1.48
C LEU A 248 -12.57 -18.02 0.27
N VAL A 249 -11.46 -18.60 -0.12
CA VAL A 249 -10.67 -18.21 -1.30
C VAL A 249 -11.20 -18.96 -2.51
N ASN A 250 -11.87 -18.25 -3.42
CA ASN A 250 -12.42 -18.84 -4.64
C ASN A 250 -11.55 -18.47 -5.84
N LEU A 251 -11.10 -19.48 -6.57
CA LEU A 251 -10.31 -19.35 -7.78
C LEU A 251 -11.21 -19.49 -9.02
N MET A 252 -11.19 -18.49 -9.87
CA MET A 252 -11.91 -18.47 -11.16
C MET A 252 -10.93 -18.44 -12.32
N TYR A 253 -11.38 -18.88 -13.49
CA TYR A 253 -10.58 -18.89 -14.71
C TYR A 253 -11.33 -18.30 -15.90
N SER A 254 -10.57 -17.80 -16.88
CA SER A 254 -11.07 -17.28 -18.16
C SER A 254 -10.08 -17.57 -19.29
N VAL A 255 -10.58 -17.76 -20.50
CA VAL A 255 -9.76 -17.92 -21.72
C VAL A 255 -9.59 -16.61 -22.49
N ASP A 256 -10.48 -15.64 -22.29
CA ASP A 256 -10.54 -14.38 -23.02
C ASP A 256 -10.33 -13.14 -22.14
N ASN A 257 -10.10 -13.34 -20.82
CA ASN A 257 -10.00 -12.29 -19.82
C ASN A 257 -11.27 -11.41 -19.67
N LYS A 258 -12.41 -11.93 -20.03
CA LYS A 258 -13.71 -11.24 -19.92
C LYS A 258 -14.67 -12.06 -19.08
N ASP A 259 -14.98 -13.27 -19.55
CA ASP A 259 -15.94 -14.15 -18.89
C ASP A 259 -15.20 -15.11 -17.97
N PHE A 260 -15.38 -14.92 -16.65
CA PHE A 260 -14.76 -15.75 -15.63
C PHE A 260 -15.71 -16.79 -15.06
N TYR A 261 -15.24 -18.03 -14.99
CA TYR A 261 -15.97 -19.18 -14.52
C TYR A 261 -15.34 -19.75 -13.26
N ASN A 262 -16.17 -20.25 -12.34
CA ASN A 262 -15.67 -20.96 -11.17
C ASN A 262 -14.94 -22.23 -11.60
N LEU A 263 -13.78 -22.47 -11.00
CA LEU A 263 -13.09 -23.75 -11.15
C LEU A 263 -13.95 -24.87 -10.53
N ARG A 264 -14.21 -25.90 -11.34
CA ARG A 264 -14.88 -27.10 -10.85
C ARG A 264 -13.84 -28.09 -10.29
N GLU A 265 -14.29 -28.98 -9.38
CA GLU A 265 -13.46 -30.06 -8.83
C GLU A 265 -12.18 -29.56 -8.13
N VAL A 266 -12.26 -28.41 -7.47
CA VAL A 266 -11.18 -27.91 -6.63
C VAL A 266 -11.20 -28.66 -5.30
N LYS A 267 -10.08 -29.31 -4.96
CA LYS A 267 -9.89 -29.91 -3.64
C LYS A 267 -9.08 -28.95 -2.76
N THR A 268 -9.68 -28.51 -1.67
CA THR A 268 -8.99 -27.75 -0.63
C THR A 268 -8.26 -28.72 0.30
N ILE A 269 -6.97 -28.48 0.51
CA ILE A 269 -6.10 -29.22 1.41
C ILE A 269 -5.48 -28.22 2.36
N ILE A 270 -5.65 -28.45 3.67
CA ILE A 270 -4.98 -27.65 4.71
C ILE A 270 -3.82 -28.49 5.22
N GLN A 271 -2.63 -27.94 5.13
CA GLN A 271 -1.40 -28.56 5.57
C GLN A 271 -0.54 -27.56 6.31
N ASP A 272 -0.33 -27.79 7.62
CA ASP A 272 0.38 -26.88 8.51
C ASP A 272 -0.20 -25.45 8.45
N GLU A 273 0.62 -24.47 8.13
CA GLU A 273 0.22 -23.07 7.98
C GLU A 273 -0.27 -22.70 6.55
N TYR A 274 -0.47 -23.68 5.66
CA TYR A 274 -0.83 -23.43 4.27
C TYR A 274 -2.17 -24.00 3.89
N THR A 275 -2.89 -23.26 3.06
CA THR A 275 -4.02 -23.75 2.27
C THR A 275 -3.59 -23.98 0.83
N ILE A 276 -3.98 -25.12 0.29
CA ILE A 276 -3.67 -25.56 -1.07
C ILE A 276 -4.98 -25.84 -1.81
N LEU A 277 -5.23 -25.10 -2.87
CA LEU A 277 -6.32 -25.38 -3.81
C LEU A 277 -5.75 -26.22 -4.95
N ARG A 278 -6.11 -27.51 -4.99
CA ARG A 278 -5.65 -28.47 -6.02
C ARG A 278 -6.74 -28.69 -7.06
N PHE A 279 -6.39 -28.62 -8.33
CA PHE A 279 -7.29 -28.87 -9.46
C PHE A 279 -6.57 -29.53 -10.64
N TYR A 280 -7.32 -30.20 -11.51
CA TYR A 280 -6.76 -30.92 -12.65
C TYR A 280 -6.22 -30.00 -13.73
N LYS A 281 -5.06 -30.33 -14.31
CA LYS A 281 -4.48 -29.60 -15.44
C LYS A 281 -5.33 -29.75 -16.71
N SER A 282 -5.97 -30.92 -16.88
CA SER A 282 -6.78 -31.24 -18.05
C SER A 282 -7.99 -30.34 -18.25
N ILE A 283 -8.49 -29.70 -17.19
CA ILE A 283 -9.64 -28.79 -17.28
C ILE A 283 -9.23 -27.34 -17.59
N ILE A 284 -7.92 -27.05 -17.63
CA ILE A 284 -7.40 -25.70 -17.83
C ILE A 284 -6.87 -25.57 -19.25
N PRO A 285 -7.48 -24.73 -20.10
CA PRO A 285 -6.97 -24.41 -21.44
C PRO A 285 -5.59 -23.76 -21.38
N LYS A 286 -4.85 -23.81 -22.48
CA LYS A 286 -3.60 -23.05 -22.63
C LYS A 286 -3.93 -21.54 -22.66
N LYS A 287 -3.06 -20.72 -22.08
CA LYS A 287 -3.22 -19.25 -21.99
C LYS A 287 -4.47 -18.86 -21.20
N THR A 288 -4.58 -19.37 -20.00
CA THR A 288 -5.70 -19.08 -19.09
C THR A 288 -5.37 -17.91 -18.16
N PHE A 289 -6.35 -17.03 -17.99
CA PHE A 289 -6.35 -15.98 -16.97
C PHE A 289 -7.03 -16.52 -15.73
N PHE A 290 -6.50 -16.17 -14.57
CA PHE A 290 -7.05 -16.52 -13.28
C PHE A 290 -7.33 -15.27 -12.46
N LYS A 291 -8.39 -15.33 -11.65
CA LYS A 291 -8.63 -14.36 -10.59
C LYS A 291 -9.06 -15.04 -9.30
N VAL A 292 -8.76 -14.38 -8.20
CA VAL A 292 -9.15 -14.81 -6.86
C VAL A 292 -10.14 -13.84 -6.30
N ASN A 293 -11.26 -14.37 -5.84
CA ASN A 293 -12.26 -13.64 -5.06
C ASN A 293 -12.27 -14.14 -3.61
N LEU A 294 -12.61 -13.28 -2.69
CA LEU A 294 -12.72 -13.59 -1.27
C LEU A 294 -14.16 -13.46 -0.81
N TYR A 295 -14.64 -14.51 -0.17
CA TYR A 295 -15.96 -14.62 0.41
C TYR A 295 -15.86 -14.78 1.92
N LYS A 296 -16.86 -14.29 2.63
CA LYS A 296 -17.01 -14.49 4.07
C LYS A 296 -18.37 -15.17 4.36
N SER A 297 -18.37 -16.08 5.33
CA SER A 297 -19.62 -16.69 5.79
C SER A 297 -20.47 -15.65 6.51
N ILE A 298 -21.77 -15.65 6.24
CA ILE A 298 -22.74 -14.78 6.91
C ILE A 298 -23.36 -15.50 8.12
N ASP A 299 -23.64 -16.81 7.98
CA ASP A 299 -24.39 -17.61 8.96
C ASP A 299 -23.87 -19.05 9.08
N ASN A 300 -22.62 -19.33 8.72
CA ASN A 300 -21.98 -20.64 8.59
C ASN A 300 -22.53 -21.54 7.46
N ILE A 301 -23.47 -21.06 6.66
CA ILE A 301 -24.07 -21.80 5.53
C ILE A 301 -23.86 -21.03 4.22
N ASP A 302 -24.19 -19.74 4.22
CA ASP A 302 -24.09 -18.89 3.04
C ASP A 302 -22.82 -18.03 3.05
N TYR A 303 -22.27 -17.80 1.87
CA TYR A 303 -21.05 -16.99 1.68
C TYR A 303 -21.36 -15.78 0.80
N SER A 304 -21.03 -14.58 1.29
CA SER A 304 -21.07 -13.36 0.48
C SER A 304 -19.71 -13.04 -0.10
N LEU A 305 -19.70 -12.62 -1.37
CA LEU A 305 -18.55 -12.01 -2.01
C LEU A 305 -18.26 -10.66 -1.32
N ILE A 306 -17.09 -10.54 -0.71
CA ILE A 306 -16.64 -9.33 -0.03
C ILE A 306 -15.62 -8.58 -0.87
N HIS A 307 -14.65 -9.29 -1.45
CA HIS A 307 -13.62 -8.70 -2.31
C HIS A 307 -13.48 -9.49 -3.61
N SER A 308 -13.68 -8.82 -4.75
CA SER A 308 -13.44 -9.38 -6.07
C SER A 308 -12.05 -9.03 -6.57
N ASP A 309 -11.55 -9.82 -7.50
CA ASP A 309 -10.31 -9.55 -8.25
C ASP A 309 -9.07 -9.27 -7.37
N VAL A 310 -9.01 -9.94 -6.20
CA VAL A 310 -7.95 -9.71 -5.22
C VAL A 310 -6.59 -10.15 -5.73
N ILE A 311 -6.54 -11.21 -6.54
CA ILE A 311 -5.32 -11.66 -7.22
C ILE A 311 -5.67 -11.95 -8.68
N ASN A 312 -4.83 -11.47 -9.58
CA ASN A 312 -4.96 -11.67 -11.01
C ASN A 312 -3.64 -12.15 -11.61
N PHE A 313 -3.68 -13.19 -12.43
CA PHE A 313 -2.50 -13.73 -13.10
C PHE A 313 -2.88 -14.50 -14.36
N LYS A 314 -1.89 -14.71 -15.23
CA LYS A 314 -2.07 -15.51 -16.45
C LYS A 314 -1.05 -16.66 -16.47
N MET A 315 -1.44 -17.80 -17.06
CA MET A 315 -0.61 -18.98 -17.24
C MET A 315 -0.49 -19.36 -18.71
#